data_3914d9917d2740ea58a197ddc8a63693
#
_entry.id   3914d9917d2740ea58a197ddc8a63693
#
_cell.length_a   1.000
_cell.length_b   1.000
_cell.length_c   1.000
_cell.angle_alpha   90.00
_cell.angle_beta   90.00
_cell.angle_gamma   90.00
#
_symmetry.space_group_name_H-M   'P 1'
#
loop_
_entity.id
_entity.type
_entity.pdbx_description
1 polymer ?
#
loop_
_entity_poly.entity_id
_entity_poly.type
_entity_poly.pdbx_seq_one_letter_code
_entity_poly.pdbx_strand_id
1 'polypeptide(L)'
;MPQLPGLLKGLGVTARTAMRTLFPKRGLRTLIPAPQQGSVTVQYPHEKEAPPDRARGVIALHEENCTACMLCSRSCPDWCIYIEGHKVKAPPRRAGGAVRSVNVVDRFDIDYALCMYCGICVEVCPFDALFWTPEYEYSEPHIADLLHDRIRLSEWMETVPEFLDYEPGSEQKVRKVPEFGSDDFAPARKLEAGS
;
A
#
# COMPACT_ATOMS: atom_id res chain seq x y z
N MET A 1 12.35 52.96 13.40
CA MET A 1 11.05 52.30 13.14
C MET A 1 11.05 51.63 11.76
N PRO A 2 11.75 50.51 11.56
CA PRO A 2 11.83 49.84 10.24
C PRO A 2 10.78 48.76 10.04
N GLN A 3 9.84 48.57 10.94
CA GLN A 3 8.89 47.42 10.90
C GLN A 3 7.57 47.72 10.19
N LEU A 4 7.22 48.96 9.96
CA LEU A 4 5.97 49.39 9.33
C LEU A 4 5.80 48.88 7.89
N PRO A 5 6.82 48.90 7.02
CA PRO A 5 6.67 48.38 5.64
C PRO A 5 6.46 46.85 5.59
N GLY A 6 7.02 46.08 6.53
CA GLY A 6 6.81 44.67 6.64
C GLY A 6 5.38 44.29 7.08
N LEU A 7 4.84 45.02 8.04
CA LEU A 7 3.46 44.84 8.51
C LEU A 7 2.43 45.16 7.41
N LEU A 8 2.62 46.25 6.70
CA LEU A 8 1.76 46.64 5.58
C LEU A 8 1.81 45.61 4.43
N LYS A 9 3.00 45.03 4.15
CA LYS A 9 3.17 43.99 3.16
C LYS A 9 2.47 42.69 3.59
N GLY A 10 2.57 42.31 4.85
CA GLY A 10 1.85 41.15 5.41
C GLY A 10 0.33 41.32 5.36
N LEU A 11 -0.18 42.48 5.80
CA LEU A 11 -1.60 42.83 5.68
C LEU A 11 -2.08 42.81 4.22
N GLY A 12 -1.28 43.28 3.28
CA GLY A 12 -1.58 43.25 1.85
C GLY A 12 -1.71 41.84 1.31
N VAL A 13 -0.87 40.90 1.76
CA VAL A 13 -0.96 39.49 1.36
C VAL A 13 -2.24 38.83 1.89
N THR A 14 -2.56 39.03 3.16
CA THR A 14 -3.78 38.48 3.78
C THR A 14 -5.05 39.06 3.16
N ALA A 15 -5.08 40.40 2.96
CA ALA A 15 -6.21 41.07 2.28
C ALA A 15 -6.41 40.56 0.84
N ARG A 16 -5.32 40.38 0.09
CA ARG A 16 -5.37 39.82 -1.28
C ARG A 16 -5.91 38.39 -1.29
N THR A 17 -5.50 37.56 -0.33
CA THR A 17 -6.00 36.18 -0.20
C THR A 17 -7.48 36.17 0.16
N ALA A 18 -7.90 36.98 1.12
CA ALA A 18 -9.31 37.13 1.50
C ALA A 18 -10.17 37.58 0.31
N MET A 19 -9.72 38.57 -0.47
CA MET A 19 -10.43 39.02 -1.68
C MET A 19 -10.54 37.92 -2.74
N ARG A 20 -9.53 37.07 -2.89
CA ARG A 20 -9.57 35.93 -3.82
C ARG A 20 -10.54 34.84 -3.38
N THR A 21 -10.69 34.61 -2.08
CA THR A 21 -11.65 33.64 -1.56
C THR A 21 -13.09 34.15 -1.62
N LEU A 22 -13.32 35.43 -1.36
CA LEU A 22 -14.63 36.03 -1.42
C LEU A 22 -15.15 36.23 -2.85
N PHE A 23 -14.26 36.54 -3.79
CA PHE A 23 -14.61 36.78 -5.19
C PHE A 23 -13.89 35.81 -6.13
N PRO A 24 -14.22 34.50 -6.11
CA PRO A 24 -13.62 33.54 -7.03
C PRO A 24 -14.03 33.85 -8.46
N LYS A 25 -13.05 34.08 -9.33
CA LYS A 25 -13.32 34.30 -10.77
C LYS A 25 -13.84 33.00 -11.38
N ARG A 26 -15.11 32.94 -11.68
CA ARG A 26 -15.85 31.76 -12.20
C ARG A 26 -15.30 31.13 -13.49
N GLY A 27 -14.31 31.63 -14.13
CA GLY A 27 -13.74 31.06 -15.38
C GLY A 27 -12.31 30.47 -15.22
N LEU A 28 -11.67 30.61 -14.06
CA LEU A 28 -10.27 30.28 -13.89
C LEU A 28 -10.06 28.91 -13.20
N ARG A 29 -11.16 28.24 -12.86
CA ARG A 29 -11.15 26.99 -12.09
C ARG A 29 -10.50 25.81 -12.83
N THR A 30 -10.47 25.86 -14.15
CA THR A 30 -9.95 24.80 -15.03
C THR A 30 -8.48 24.99 -15.44
N LEU A 31 -7.90 26.16 -15.22
CA LEU A 31 -6.57 26.48 -15.74
C LEU A 31 -5.49 26.65 -14.68
N ILE A 32 -5.86 26.69 -13.38
CA ILE A 32 -4.90 26.89 -12.29
C ILE A 32 -4.94 25.66 -11.37
N PRO A 33 -3.79 25.03 -11.08
CA PRO A 33 -3.73 23.93 -10.12
C PRO A 33 -4.34 24.31 -8.76
N ALA A 34 -5.05 23.39 -8.13
CA ALA A 34 -5.80 23.56 -6.90
C ALA A 34 -5.08 24.34 -5.78
N PRO A 35 -3.76 24.18 -5.54
CA PRO A 35 -3.04 24.91 -4.50
C PRO A 35 -2.97 26.42 -4.70
N GLN A 36 -3.24 26.92 -5.93
CA GLN A 36 -3.14 28.33 -6.28
C GLN A 36 -4.49 29.06 -6.26
N GLN A 37 -5.58 28.34 -6.08
CA GLN A 37 -6.94 28.89 -6.16
C GLN A 37 -7.53 29.31 -4.79
N GLY A 38 -6.79 29.19 -3.72
CA GLY A 38 -7.30 29.38 -2.38
C GLY A 38 -7.91 28.09 -1.82
N SER A 39 -8.78 28.18 -0.83
CA SER A 39 -9.44 27.04 -0.21
C SER A 39 -10.41 26.36 -1.20
N VAL A 40 -9.97 25.29 -1.86
CA VAL A 40 -10.83 24.47 -2.71
C VAL A 40 -11.37 23.33 -1.82
N THR A 41 -12.69 23.29 -1.67
CA THR A 41 -13.38 22.20 -0.98
C THR A 41 -13.94 21.23 -2.00
N VAL A 42 -13.73 19.93 -1.79
CA VAL A 42 -14.31 18.84 -2.56
C VAL A 42 -15.53 18.32 -1.81
N GLN A 43 -16.60 18.02 -2.51
CA GLN A 43 -17.84 17.51 -1.91
C GLN A 43 -17.74 15.99 -1.68
N TYR A 44 -16.83 15.61 -0.82
CA TYR A 44 -16.67 14.23 -0.40
C TYR A 44 -17.90 13.75 0.40
N PRO A 45 -18.45 12.53 0.20
CA PRO A 45 -17.93 11.44 -0.67
C PRO A 45 -18.44 11.48 -2.12
N HIS A 46 -19.29 12.46 -2.49
CA HIS A 46 -19.90 12.54 -3.82
C HIS A 46 -18.88 12.91 -4.91
N GLU A 47 -17.86 13.64 -4.53
CA GLU A 47 -16.76 14.03 -5.42
C GLU A 47 -15.44 13.65 -4.71
N LYS A 48 -14.63 12.79 -5.36
CA LYS A 48 -13.34 12.33 -4.87
C LYS A 48 -12.25 12.72 -5.85
N GLU A 49 -11.13 13.18 -5.34
CA GLU A 49 -9.92 13.33 -6.16
C GLU A 49 -9.26 11.96 -6.30
N ALA A 50 -8.82 11.64 -7.52
CA ALA A 50 -8.04 10.42 -7.74
C ALA A 50 -6.71 10.51 -6.96
N PRO A 51 -6.32 9.46 -6.23
CA PRO A 51 -5.04 9.43 -5.55
C PRO A 51 -3.90 9.53 -6.57
N PRO A 52 -2.75 10.13 -6.22
CA PRO A 52 -1.60 10.16 -7.10
C PRO A 52 -1.06 8.74 -7.34
N ASP A 53 -0.38 8.53 -8.48
CA ASP A 53 0.12 7.20 -8.91
C ASP A 53 0.99 6.48 -7.88
N ARG A 54 1.65 7.22 -6.99
CA ARG A 54 2.48 6.67 -5.90
C ARG A 54 1.85 6.88 -4.53
N ALA A 55 0.52 6.89 -4.44
CA ALA A 55 -0.16 6.95 -3.16
C ALA A 55 0.15 5.71 -2.32
N ARG A 56 0.32 5.91 -1.02
CA ARG A 56 0.49 4.84 -0.04
C ARG A 56 -0.86 4.60 0.64
N GLY A 57 -1.61 3.66 0.10
CA GLY A 57 -2.85 3.19 0.72
C GLY A 57 -2.64 1.90 1.51
N VAL A 58 -3.63 1.03 1.52
CA VAL A 58 -3.52 -0.28 2.16
C VAL A 58 -2.50 -1.15 1.44
N ILE A 59 -1.82 -2.04 2.16
CA ILE A 59 -0.84 -2.95 1.59
C ILE A 59 -1.55 -4.24 1.17
N ALA A 60 -1.41 -4.63 -0.08
CA ALA A 60 -1.91 -5.89 -0.61
C ALA A 60 -0.84 -6.99 -0.54
N LEU A 61 -1.28 -8.24 -0.40
CA LEU A 61 -0.42 -9.41 -0.35
C LEU A 61 -0.64 -10.29 -1.58
N HIS A 62 0.41 -10.48 -2.37
CA HIS A 62 0.46 -11.54 -3.37
C HIS A 62 0.93 -12.83 -2.70
N GLU A 63 -0.02 -13.66 -2.31
CA GLU A 63 0.22 -14.84 -1.47
C GLU A 63 1.21 -15.82 -2.12
N GLU A 64 1.08 -16.06 -3.41
CA GLU A 64 1.92 -17.02 -4.16
C GLU A 64 3.42 -16.66 -4.13
N ASN A 65 3.73 -15.37 -4.02
CA ASN A 65 5.11 -14.89 -3.94
C ASN A 65 5.68 -14.94 -2.53
N CYS A 66 4.82 -15.04 -1.51
CA CYS A 66 5.26 -15.01 -0.13
C CYS A 66 5.87 -16.36 0.31
N THR A 67 7.09 -16.33 0.79
CA THR A 67 7.82 -17.51 1.28
C THR A 67 7.98 -17.56 2.79
N ALA A 68 7.18 -16.81 3.53
CA ALA A 68 7.29 -16.70 4.99
C ALA A 68 8.73 -16.46 5.50
N CYS A 69 9.51 -15.65 4.80
CA CYS A 69 10.90 -15.36 5.16
C CYS A 69 11.05 -14.43 6.38
N MET A 70 9.95 -13.82 6.82
CA MET A 70 9.84 -12.90 7.96
C MET A 70 10.71 -11.64 7.89
N LEU A 71 11.23 -11.27 6.72
CA LEU A 71 12.02 -10.04 6.58
C LEU A 71 11.15 -8.80 6.81
N CYS A 72 9.95 -8.75 6.24
CA CYS A 72 9.01 -7.65 6.44
C CYS A 72 8.61 -7.48 7.92
N SER A 73 8.32 -8.58 8.63
CA SER A 73 7.96 -8.54 10.04
C SER A 73 9.13 -8.06 10.92
N ARG A 74 10.36 -8.53 10.65
CA ARG A 74 11.55 -8.12 11.42
C ARG A 74 11.96 -6.67 11.15
N SER A 75 11.68 -6.17 9.96
CA SER A 75 12.02 -4.79 9.57
C SER A 75 10.92 -3.80 9.93
N CYS A 76 9.78 -4.27 10.40
CA CYS A 76 8.67 -3.42 10.80
C CYS A 76 9.00 -2.71 12.12
N PRO A 77 9.02 -1.35 12.16
CA PRO A 77 9.30 -0.61 13.39
C PRO A 77 8.18 -0.75 14.43
N ASP A 78 6.94 -0.96 13.98
CA ASP A 78 5.74 -1.02 14.84
C ASP A 78 5.31 -2.45 15.19
N TRP A 79 6.02 -3.45 14.66
CA TRP A 79 5.73 -4.86 14.92
C TRP A 79 4.29 -5.28 14.56
N CYS A 80 3.71 -4.62 13.56
CA CYS A 80 2.32 -4.81 13.16
C CYS A 80 2.10 -5.98 12.19
N ILE A 81 3.14 -6.75 11.84
CA ILE A 81 3.08 -7.85 10.87
C ILE A 81 3.30 -9.18 11.57
N TYR A 82 2.30 -10.05 11.54
CA TYR A 82 2.31 -11.38 12.15
C TYR A 82 2.39 -12.43 11.05
N ILE A 83 3.43 -13.27 11.09
CA ILE A 83 3.66 -14.31 10.07
C ILE A 83 3.91 -15.63 10.78
N GLU A 84 3.16 -16.66 10.37
CA GLU A 84 3.41 -18.05 10.73
C GLU A 84 3.55 -18.86 9.44
N GLY A 85 4.41 -19.84 9.44
CA GLY A 85 4.63 -20.68 8.28
C GLY A 85 5.33 -21.98 8.64
N HIS A 86 5.12 -22.98 7.82
CA HIS A 86 5.74 -24.31 7.98
C HIS A 86 6.55 -24.70 6.74
N LYS A 87 7.36 -25.73 6.90
CA LYS A 87 8.19 -26.25 5.81
C LYS A 87 7.53 -27.44 5.15
N VAL A 88 7.41 -27.36 3.82
CA VAL A 88 6.90 -28.45 2.98
C VAL A 88 8.01 -28.99 2.08
N LYS A 89 8.00 -30.29 1.83
CA LYS A 89 8.90 -30.90 0.87
C LYS A 89 8.35 -30.69 -0.54
N ALA A 90 9.06 -29.95 -1.37
CA ALA A 90 8.73 -29.70 -2.75
C ALA A 90 9.53 -30.64 -3.69
N PRO A 91 8.98 -30.99 -4.85
CA PRO A 91 9.68 -31.78 -5.83
C PRO A 91 10.96 -31.06 -6.33
N PRO A 92 11.96 -31.77 -6.80
CA PRO A 92 13.17 -31.19 -7.33
C PRO A 92 12.89 -30.40 -8.61
N ARG A 93 13.55 -29.24 -8.79
CA ARG A 93 13.42 -28.40 -10.00
C ARG A 93 13.93 -29.07 -11.29
N ARG A 94 14.74 -30.14 -11.16
CA ARG A 94 15.32 -30.91 -12.28
C ARG A 94 15.13 -32.41 -12.01
N ALA A 95 14.88 -33.18 -13.04
CA ALA A 95 14.81 -34.64 -12.94
C ALA A 95 16.10 -35.20 -12.30
N GLY A 96 15.96 -35.98 -11.21
CA GLY A 96 17.08 -36.55 -10.46
C GLY A 96 17.70 -35.61 -9.40
N GLY A 97 17.17 -34.43 -9.17
CA GLY A 97 17.63 -33.52 -8.13
C GLY A 97 17.16 -33.91 -6.72
N ALA A 98 17.76 -33.31 -5.71
CA ALA A 98 17.34 -33.51 -4.31
C ALA A 98 15.99 -32.82 -4.02
N VAL A 99 15.20 -33.45 -3.17
CA VAL A 99 13.96 -32.87 -2.61
C VAL A 99 14.32 -31.58 -1.84
N ARG A 100 13.66 -30.47 -2.16
CA ARG A 100 13.90 -29.19 -1.48
C ARG A 100 12.82 -28.94 -0.42
N SER A 101 13.20 -28.18 0.59
CA SER A 101 12.28 -27.65 1.57
C SER A 101 11.85 -26.25 1.15
N VAL A 102 10.56 -26.01 1.09
CA VAL A 102 9.94 -24.70 0.79
C VAL A 102 9.10 -24.29 2.00
N ASN A 103 9.17 -23.02 2.36
CA ASN A 103 8.28 -22.49 3.40
C ASN A 103 6.95 -22.10 2.75
N VAL A 104 5.87 -22.44 3.41
CA VAL A 104 4.50 -22.08 3.05
C VAL A 104 3.95 -21.19 4.16
N VAL A 105 3.17 -20.18 3.77
CA VAL A 105 2.55 -19.24 4.71
C VAL A 105 1.27 -19.87 5.25
N ASP A 106 1.17 -19.99 6.55
CA ASP A 106 -0.05 -20.42 7.24
C ASP A 106 -0.89 -19.22 7.64
N ARG A 107 -0.21 -18.22 8.20
CA ARG A 107 -0.81 -16.99 8.68
C ARG A 107 0.02 -15.80 8.23
N PHE A 108 -0.66 -14.77 7.74
CA PHE A 108 -0.06 -13.49 7.42
C PHE A 108 -1.09 -12.41 7.73
N ASP A 109 -0.86 -11.67 8.79
CA ASP A 109 -1.76 -10.60 9.20
C ASP A 109 -0.99 -9.29 9.30
N ILE A 110 -1.68 -8.20 8.97
CA ILE A 110 -1.21 -6.84 9.22
C ILE A 110 -2.22 -6.13 10.12
N ASP A 111 -1.75 -5.62 11.25
CA ASP A 111 -2.54 -4.79 12.13
C ASP A 111 -2.45 -3.32 11.70
N TYR A 112 -3.49 -2.85 11.02
CA TYR A 112 -3.57 -1.46 10.57
C TYR A 112 -3.87 -0.45 11.66
N ALA A 113 -4.25 -0.90 12.87
CA ALA A 113 -4.33 -0.03 14.03
C ALA A 113 -2.95 0.41 14.54
N LEU A 114 -1.90 -0.36 14.23
CA LEU A 114 -0.51 -0.09 14.61
C LEU A 114 0.33 0.41 13.43
N CYS A 115 -0.05 0.07 12.20
CA CYS A 115 0.75 0.35 11.00
C CYS A 115 0.89 1.84 10.75
N MET A 116 2.14 2.34 10.64
CA MET A 116 2.45 3.73 10.30
C MET A 116 2.65 3.99 8.80
N TYR A 117 2.35 3.04 7.94
CA TYR A 117 2.47 3.17 6.46
C TYR A 117 3.87 3.58 5.97
N CYS A 118 4.92 3.20 6.68
CA CYS A 118 6.30 3.56 6.32
C CYS A 118 6.78 2.91 5.02
N GLY A 119 6.24 1.74 4.64
CA GLY A 119 6.58 1.02 3.41
C GLY A 119 7.84 0.18 3.45
N ILE A 120 8.55 0.13 4.58
CA ILE A 120 9.78 -0.67 4.71
C ILE A 120 9.51 -2.15 4.39
N CYS A 121 8.35 -2.68 4.78
CA CYS A 121 7.96 -4.06 4.49
C CYS A 121 7.84 -4.35 2.99
N VAL A 122 7.35 -3.40 2.21
CA VAL A 122 7.26 -3.51 0.75
C VAL A 122 8.66 -3.49 0.12
N GLU A 123 9.50 -2.55 0.54
CA GLU A 123 10.85 -2.36 -0.02
C GLU A 123 11.80 -3.52 0.33
N VAL A 124 11.66 -4.10 1.53
CA VAL A 124 12.54 -5.19 1.99
C VAL A 124 12.15 -6.56 1.44
N CYS A 125 10.98 -6.70 0.83
CA CYS A 125 10.48 -7.97 0.31
C CYS A 125 11.28 -8.40 -0.94
N PRO A 126 12.09 -9.50 -0.88
CA PRO A 126 12.89 -9.92 -2.02
C PRO A 126 12.10 -10.72 -3.06
N PHE A 127 10.83 -10.98 -2.77
CA PHE A 127 9.95 -11.83 -3.60
C PHE A 127 8.79 -11.06 -4.22
N ASP A 128 8.76 -9.74 -4.04
CA ASP A 128 7.68 -8.87 -4.55
C ASP A 128 6.30 -9.41 -4.17
N ALA A 129 6.13 -9.72 -2.87
CA ALA A 129 4.88 -10.23 -2.33
C ALA A 129 3.97 -9.14 -1.74
N LEU A 130 4.47 -7.93 -1.55
CA LEU A 130 3.72 -6.82 -0.96
C LEU A 130 3.66 -5.65 -1.93
N PHE A 131 2.45 -5.11 -2.11
CA PHE A 131 2.18 -4.00 -3.03
C PHE A 131 1.38 -2.91 -2.35
N TRP A 132 1.57 -1.66 -2.81
CA TRP A 132 0.72 -0.55 -2.44
C TRP A 132 -0.53 -0.54 -3.28
N THR A 133 -1.67 -0.30 -2.64
CA THR A 133 -2.93 -0.04 -3.33
C THR A 133 -3.28 1.45 -3.21
N PRO A 134 -4.13 1.98 -4.08
CA PRO A 134 -4.65 3.34 -3.95
C PRO A 134 -5.73 3.46 -2.88
N GLU A 135 -6.20 2.34 -2.33
CA GLU A 135 -7.31 2.29 -1.39
C GLU A 135 -6.90 2.74 0.01
N TYR A 136 -7.71 3.63 0.58
CA TYR A 136 -7.49 4.18 1.93
C TYR A 136 -8.78 4.22 2.77
N GLU A 137 -9.92 3.84 2.20
CA GLU A 137 -11.24 3.90 2.85
C GLU A 137 -11.63 2.55 3.45
N TYR A 138 -10.94 2.13 4.49
CA TYR A 138 -11.21 0.87 5.19
C TYR A 138 -11.40 1.07 6.70
N SER A 139 -12.03 2.18 7.07
CA SER A 139 -12.36 2.44 8.47
C SER A 139 -13.37 1.43 8.99
N GLU A 140 -13.11 0.90 10.18
CA GLU A 140 -13.94 -0.12 10.82
C GLU A 140 -14.47 0.38 12.16
N PRO A 141 -15.66 -0.10 12.62
CA PRO A 141 -16.26 0.31 13.88
C PRO A 141 -15.49 -0.23 15.10
N HIS A 142 -14.78 -1.35 14.95
CA HIS A 142 -14.01 -1.97 16.02
C HIS A 142 -12.53 -2.08 15.63
N ILE A 143 -11.65 -1.77 16.56
CA ILE A 143 -10.21 -1.82 16.34
C ILE A 143 -9.71 -3.24 15.96
N ALA A 144 -10.39 -4.28 16.42
CA ALA A 144 -10.05 -5.65 16.07
C ALA A 144 -10.24 -5.97 14.58
N ASP A 145 -11.17 -5.27 13.91
CA ASP A 145 -11.46 -5.46 12.49
C ASP A 145 -10.40 -4.80 11.59
N LEU A 146 -9.50 -3.98 12.16
CA LEU A 146 -8.33 -3.45 11.48
C LEU A 146 -7.17 -4.45 11.40
N LEU A 147 -7.29 -5.62 12.02
CA LEU A 147 -6.39 -6.73 11.78
C LEU A 147 -6.80 -7.44 10.50
N HIS A 148 -6.11 -7.13 9.40
CA HIS A 148 -6.37 -7.74 8.11
C HIS A 148 -5.60 -9.04 7.99
N ASP A 149 -6.33 -10.12 7.80
CA ASP A 149 -5.79 -11.45 7.58
C ASP A 149 -5.29 -11.65 6.14
N ARG A 150 -4.65 -12.79 5.90
CA ARG A 150 -4.12 -13.19 4.60
C ARG A 150 -5.15 -13.08 3.46
N ILE A 151 -6.40 -13.47 3.72
CA ILE A 151 -7.45 -13.49 2.71
C ILE A 151 -7.80 -12.05 2.32
N ARG A 152 -8.08 -11.20 3.30
CA ARG A 152 -8.42 -9.79 3.07
C ARG A 152 -7.27 -9.03 2.41
N LEU A 153 -6.02 -9.33 2.78
CA LEU A 153 -4.85 -8.72 2.14
C LEU A 153 -4.68 -9.16 0.67
N SER A 154 -5.07 -10.39 0.34
CA SER A 154 -5.05 -10.88 -1.05
C SER A 154 -6.18 -10.27 -1.88
N GLU A 155 -7.35 -9.99 -1.32
CA GLU A 155 -8.44 -9.30 -2.00
C GLU A 155 -8.01 -7.89 -2.46
N TRP A 156 -7.17 -7.21 -1.69
CA TRP A 156 -6.64 -5.90 -2.07
C TRP A 156 -5.74 -5.94 -3.33
N MET A 157 -5.26 -7.12 -3.75
CA MET A 157 -4.48 -7.24 -4.99
C MET A 157 -5.29 -6.86 -6.23
N GLU A 158 -6.61 -6.98 -6.21
CA GLU A 158 -7.48 -6.56 -7.30
C GLU A 158 -7.45 -5.05 -7.55
N THR A 159 -7.08 -4.27 -6.52
CA THR A 159 -7.02 -2.81 -6.57
C THR A 159 -5.62 -2.28 -6.85
N VAL A 160 -4.61 -3.14 -6.92
CA VAL A 160 -3.24 -2.74 -7.25
C VAL A 160 -3.21 -2.25 -8.69
N PRO A 161 -2.79 -1.00 -8.96
CA PRO A 161 -2.70 -0.50 -10.32
C PRO A 161 -1.66 -1.30 -11.12
N GLU A 162 -1.94 -1.54 -12.40
CA GLU A 162 -0.91 -2.06 -13.30
C GLU A 162 0.31 -1.14 -13.23
N PHE A 163 1.49 -1.75 -13.19
CA PHE A 163 2.73 -0.99 -13.07
C PHE A 163 2.79 0.02 -14.20
N LEU A 164 2.86 1.29 -13.84
CA LEU A 164 3.18 2.35 -14.78
C LEU A 164 4.51 2.00 -15.44
N ASP A 165 4.60 2.15 -16.75
CA ASP A 165 5.82 1.94 -17.51
C ASP A 165 6.96 2.69 -16.82
N TYR A 166 8.03 1.96 -16.50
CA TYR A 166 9.21 2.57 -15.90
C TYR A 166 9.75 3.65 -16.82
N GLU A 167 10.37 4.67 -16.24
CA GLU A 167 11.07 5.69 -17.02
C GLU A 167 12.00 5.03 -18.05
N PRO A 168 12.05 5.55 -19.31
CA PRO A 168 12.90 5.00 -20.34
C PRO A 168 14.36 4.90 -19.84
N GLY A 169 14.90 3.70 -19.75
CA GLY A 169 16.26 3.45 -19.25
C GLY A 169 16.35 2.73 -17.90
N SER A 170 15.24 2.51 -17.19
CA SER A 170 15.24 1.62 -16.03
C SER A 170 15.19 0.16 -16.51
N GLU A 171 16.24 -0.61 -16.21
CA GLU A 171 16.24 -2.04 -16.53
C GLU A 171 15.31 -2.81 -15.57
N GLN A 172 14.16 -3.25 -16.08
CA GLN A 172 13.37 -4.27 -15.39
C GLN A 172 14.13 -5.58 -15.39
N LYS A 173 14.71 -5.96 -14.28
CA LYS A 173 15.02 -7.36 -14.03
C LYS A 173 13.73 -8.10 -13.68
N VAL A 174 12.96 -8.44 -14.70
CA VAL A 174 11.84 -9.37 -14.54
C VAL A 174 12.44 -10.70 -14.05
N ARG A 175 12.40 -10.93 -12.75
CA ARG A 175 12.59 -12.28 -12.22
C ARG A 175 11.41 -13.09 -12.71
N LYS A 176 11.63 -13.97 -13.65
CA LYS A 176 10.66 -15.01 -14.00
C LYS A 176 10.44 -15.82 -12.72
N VAL A 177 9.34 -15.54 -12.04
CA VAL A 177 8.85 -16.40 -10.95
C VAL A 177 8.58 -17.75 -11.59
N PRO A 178 9.13 -18.86 -11.11
CA PRO A 178 8.77 -20.17 -11.64
C PRO A 178 7.27 -20.36 -11.40
N GLU A 179 6.52 -20.56 -12.47
CA GLU A 179 5.12 -20.96 -12.40
C GLU A 179 5.07 -22.28 -11.63
N PHE A 180 4.59 -22.23 -10.40
CA PHE A 180 4.20 -23.41 -9.65
C PHE A 180 2.79 -23.74 -10.11
N GLY A 181 2.61 -24.93 -10.70
CA GLY A 181 1.27 -25.42 -11.03
C GLY A 181 0.44 -25.51 -9.75
N SER A 182 -0.83 -25.12 -9.85
CA SER A 182 -1.81 -25.19 -8.75
C SER A 182 -1.94 -26.56 -8.10
N ASP A 183 -1.41 -27.61 -8.74
CA ASP A 183 -1.49 -29.00 -8.33
C ASP A 183 -0.37 -29.42 -7.35
N ASP A 184 0.60 -28.57 -7.11
CA ASP A 184 1.76 -28.87 -6.24
C ASP A 184 1.50 -28.54 -4.74
N PHE A 185 0.39 -27.93 -4.42
CA PHE A 185 0.02 -27.58 -3.07
C PHE A 185 -1.12 -28.47 -2.56
N ALA A 186 -0.79 -29.34 -1.60
CA ALA A 186 -1.84 -30.05 -0.86
C ALA A 186 -2.71 -29.01 -0.11
N PRO A 187 -4.05 -29.15 -0.15
CA PRO A 187 -4.95 -28.19 0.50
C PRO A 187 -4.63 -28.09 2.00
N ALA A 188 -4.55 -26.86 2.48
CA ALA A 188 -4.33 -26.56 3.89
C ALA A 188 -5.36 -27.35 4.74
N ARG A 189 -4.87 -28.14 5.69
CA ARG A 189 -5.71 -28.88 6.63
C ARG A 189 -6.55 -27.87 7.41
N LYS A 190 -7.88 -27.89 7.22
CA LYS A 190 -8.81 -27.13 8.05
C LYS A 190 -8.53 -27.49 9.50
N LEU A 191 -8.10 -26.50 10.27
CA LEU A 191 -8.08 -26.62 11.74
C LEU A 191 -9.53 -26.67 12.19
N GLU A 192 -10.01 -27.85 12.52
CA GLU A 192 -11.29 -28.00 13.20
C GLU A 192 -11.18 -27.30 14.55
N ALA A 193 -12.06 -26.33 14.76
CA ALA A 193 -12.22 -25.65 16.02
C ALA A 193 -12.58 -26.72 17.08
N GLY A 194 -11.63 -27.04 17.94
CA GLY A 194 -11.85 -27.89 19.09
C GLY A 194 -12.81 -27.19 20.07
N SER A 195 -13.90 -27.86 20.33
CA SER A 195 -14.93 -27.58 21.34
C SER A 195 -14.38 -27.36 22.74
#